data_d441ea75bdb57ca5521bfb8571471a1d
#
_entry.id   d441ea75bdb57ca5521bfb8571471a1d
#
_cell.length_a   1.000
_cell.length_b   1.000
_cell.length_c   1.000
_cell.angle_alpha   90.00
_cell.angle_beta   90.00
_cell.angle_gamma   90.00
#
_symmetry.space_group_name_H-M   'P 1'
#
loop_
_entity.id
_entity.type
_entity.pdbx_description
1 polymer ?
#
loop_
_entity_poly.entity_id
_entity_poly.type
_entity_poly.pdbx_seq_one_letter_code
_entity_poly.pdbx_strand_id
1 'polypeptide(L)'
;MTEAMGAVLTYRHELGMNYNFIRPDLIVGSCLQNPSDVDKLRGVGVKTIFCLQLGSDLEYFGVDLGAIIEYAKKCRDIEHCRAEIRDFDAFDLRMRLPAVVSKLHKAVNKNGGVTYVHCTAGLGRAPATALAYMFWVQGYNLGEANKLLQSKRPCFPKLEAIKNASADILTGLLKTRIRLTWGGGNCSLVEVSGLDIGWEQRIPLRFDEEQGSWIFERDLPKGRYEYKYIVDGEWTCNKYELITGPNRDGHVNNYVQVLSDGSNDVNGDLRKRLTGEEVHITKSERQTIREFLESYSA
;
A
#
# COMPACT_ATOMS: atom_id res chain seq x y z
N MET A 1 -22.74 -2.03 18.80
CA MET A 1 -21.45 -1.33 18.76
C MET A 1 -20.78 -1.37 17.38
N THR A 2 -21.02 -2.35 16.54
CA THR A 2 -20.45 -2.49 15.17
C THR A 2 -21.08 -1.55 14.13
N GLU A 3 -22.34 -1.19 14.24
CA GLU A 3 -23.01 -0.25 13.33
C GLU A 3 -22.55 1.20 13.50
N ALA A 4 -22.22 1.62 14.71
CA ALA A 4 -21.70 2.96 14.97
C ALA A 4 -20.28 3.15 14.41
N MET A 5 -19.44 2.12 14.37
CA MET A 5 -18.11 2.16 13.75
C MET A 5 -18.19 2.26 12.24
N GLY A 6 -19.16 1.65 11.57
CA GLY A 6 -19.34 1.73 10.12
C GLY A 6 -19.64 3.15 9.63
N ALA A 7 -20.46 3.90 10.33
CA ALA A 7 -20.83 5.27 9.95
C ALA A 7 -19.68 6.28 10.13
N VAL A 8 -18.81 6.08 11.11
CA VAL A 8 -17.66 6.98 11.39
C VAL A 8 -16.53 6.81 10.39
N LEU A 9 -16.46 5.68 9.69
CA LEU A 9 -15.37 5.33 8.77
C LEU A 9 -15.74 5.47 7.28
N THR A 10 -16.89 6.04 6.98
CA THR A 10 -17.31 6.30 5.60
C THR A 10 -16.74 7.66 5.14
N TYR A 11 -15.90 7.63 4.10
CA TYR A 11 -15.44 8.85 3.47
C TYR A 11 -16.56 9.49 2.65
N ARG A 12 -16.74 10.79 2.83
CA ARG A 12 -17.75 11.60 2.11
C ARG A 12 -17.04 12.77 1.45
N HIS A 13 -16.80 12.63 0.15
CA HIS A 13 -16.03 13.60 -0.64
C HIS A 13 -16.68 14.98 -0.63
N GLU A 14 -18.02 15.03 -0.66
CA GLU A 14 -18.81 16.26 -0.65
C GLU A 14 -18.66 17.13 0.61
N LEU A 15 -18.09 16.56 1.68
CA LEU A 15 -17.81 17.31 2.91
C LEU A 15 -16.48 18.06 2.88
N GLY A 16 -15.71 17.92 1.80
CA GLY A 16 -14.42 18.57 1.65
C GLY A 16 -13.27 17.83 2.34
N MET A 17 -12.10 18.44 2.29
CA MET A 17 -10.89 17.92 2.90
C MET A 17 -10.99 17.91 4.44
N ASN A 18 -10.59 16.79 5.06
CA ASN A 18 -10.49 16.64 6.51
C ASN A 18 -9.15 16.08 6.94
N TYR A 19 -8.70 16.43 8.13
CA TYR A 19 -7.41 16.01 8.64
C TYR A 19 -7.30 16.07 10.16
N ASN A 20 -6.30 15.36 10.69
CA ASN A 20 -5.94 15.41 12.11
C ASN A 20 -4.42 15.52 12.26
N PHE A 21 -3.99 16.34 13.22
CA PHE A 21 -2.60 16.31 13.68
C PHE A 21 -2.36 15.03 14.47
N ILE A 22 -1.47 14.20 13.97
CA ILE A 22 -1.01 12.99 14.66
C ILE A 22 0.11 13.38 15.63
N ARG A 23 0.96 14.29 15.18
CA ARG A 23 2.05 14.95 15.91
C ARG A 23 2.09 16.43 15.53
N PRO A 24 2.80 17.27 16.27
CA PRO A 24 2.95 18.68 15.91
C PRO A 24 3.52 18.92 14.50
N ASP A 25 4.33 17.98 14.00
CA ASP A 25 5.03 18.02 12.71
C ASP A 25 4.40 17.12 11.63
N LEU A 26 3.35 16.35 11.97
CA LEU A 26 2.77 15.34 11.08
C LEU A 26 1.25 15.34 11.12
N ILE A 27 0.64 15.56 9.97
CA ILE A 27 -0.79 15.51 9.73
C ILE A 27 -1.13 14.34 8.82
N VAL A 28 -2.23 13.65 9.11
CA VAL A 28 -2.84 12.66 8.23
C VAL A 28 -4.25 13.10 7.86
N GLY A 29 -4.57 13.06 6.57
CA GLY A 29 -5.87 13.52 6.09
C GLY A 29 -6.35 12.90 4.78
N SER A 30 -7.50 13.39 4.33
CA SER A 30 -8.10 13.06 3.04
C SER A 30 -7.50 13.87 1.90
N CYS A 31 -7.88 13.59 0.65
CA CYS A 31 -7.36 14.31 -0.51
C CYS A 31 -7.73 15.80 -0.49
N LEU A 32 -6.85 16.60 -1.06
CA LEU A 32 -7.18 17.96 -1.48
C LEU A 32 -8.13 17.86 -2.67
N GLN A 33 -9.09 18.77 -2.75
CA GLN A 33 -10.10 18.78 -3.82
C GLN A 33 -9.88 19.93 -4.81
N ASN A 34 -9.25 21.00 -4.36
CA ASN A 34 -9.03 22.20 -5.16
C ASN A 34 -7.82 23.01 -4.63
N PRO A 35 -7.33 24.00 -5.40
CA PRO A 35 -6.21 24.84 -4.98
C PRO A 35 -6.37 25.57 -3.65
N SER A 36 -7.60 25.93 -3.23
CA SER A 36 -7.80 26.63 -1.94
C SER A 36 -7.52 25.73 -0.73
N ASP A 37 -7.51 24.40 -0.89
CA ASP A 37 -7.10 23.49 0.17
C ASP A 37 -5.61 23.60 0.48
N VAL A 38 -4.80 24.03 -0.48
CA VAL A 38 -3.37 24.36 -0.25
C VAL A 38 -3.25 25.51 0.74
N ASP A 39 -4.07 26.56 0.63
CA ASP A 39 -4.03 27.70 1.56
C ASP A 39 -4.46 27.31 2.98
N LYS A 40 -5.46 26.42 3.11
CA LYS A 40 -5.84 25.86 4.41
C LYS A 40 -4.67 25.15 5.09
N LEU A 41 -3.91 24.35 4.33
CA LEU A 41 -2.74 23.64 4.84
C LEU A 41 -1.58 24.58 5.16
N ARG A 42 -1.34 25.60 4.33
CA ARG A 42 -0.35 26.65 4.61
C ARG A 42 -0.68 27.40 5.89
N GLY A 43 -1.96 27.71 6.13
CA GLY A 43 -2.44 28.38 7.34
C GLY A 43 -2.16 27.62 8.64
N VAL A 44 -1.95 26.31 8.60
CA VAL A 44 -1.56 25.48 9.75
C VAL A 44 -0.08 25.07 9.73
N GLY A 45 0.72 25.72 8.89
CA GLY A 45 2.18 25.57 8.87
C GLY A 45 2.71 24.40 8.03
N VAL A 46 1.89 23.79 7.17
CA VAL A 46 2.32 22.72 6.27
C VAL A 46 3.34 23.25 5.27
N LYS A 47 4.47 22.54 5.15
CA LYS A 47 5.54 22.79 4.19
C LYS A 47 5.63 21.70 3.12
N THR A 48 5.11 20.50 3.41
CA THR A 48 5.09 19.38 2.48
C THR A 48 3.70 18.77 2.41
N ILE A 49 3.12 18.70 1.21
CA ILE A 49 1.94 17.89 0.90
C ILE A 49 2.45 16.60 0.27
N PHE A 50 2.11 15.47 0.86
CA PHE A 50 2.56 14.14 0.40
C PHE A 50 1.36 13.29 -0.02
N CYS A 51 1.15 13.16 -1.33
CA CYS A 51 0.01 12.51 -1.96
C CYS A 51 0.33 11.04 -2.32
N LEU A 52 -0.58 10.13 -1.93
CA LEU A 52 -0.45 8.69 -2.20
C LEU A 52 -1.44 8.18 -3.26
N GLN A 53 -2.24 9.07 -3.86
CA GLN A 53 -3.29 8.69 -4.81
C GLN A 53 -2.73 8.31 -6.17
N LEU A 54 -3.36 7.29 -6.81
CA LEU A 54 -3.17 7.01 -8.22
C LEU A 54 -3.95 8.01 -9.11
N GLY A 55 -3.70 7.96 -10.41
CA GLY A 55 -4.48 8.69 -11.41
C GLY A 55 -5.96 8.30 -11.36
N SER A 56 -6.27 7.01 -11.27
CA SER A 56 -7.64 6.48 -11.17
C SER A 56 -8.41 6.99 -9.94
N ASP A 57 -7.75 7.16 -8.79
CA ASP A 57 -8.39 7.77 -7.62
C ASP A 57 -8.83 9.22 -7.88
N LEU A 58 -7.99 9.98 -8.56
CA LEU A 58 -8.22 11.38 -8.87
C LEU A 58 -9.34 11.54 -9.91
N GLU A 59 -9.31 10.72 -10.94
CA GLU A 59 -10.31 10.66 -12.01
C GLU A 59 -11.70 10.33 -11.46
N TYR A 60 -11.78 9.32 -10.59
CA TYR A 60 -13.04 8.90 -9.97
C TYR A 60 -13.73 10.03 -9.20
N PHE A 61 -12.96 10.90 -8.52
CA PHE A 61 -13.49 12.03 -7.75
C PHE A 61 -13.45 13.36 -8.51
N GLY A 62 -13.00 13.39 -9.76
CA GLY A 62 -12.90 14.61 -10.56
C GLY A 62 -11.91 15.63 -10.01
N VAL A 63 -10.83 15.19 -9.35
CA VAL A 63 -9.82 16.07 -8.75
C VAL A 63 -8.77 16.46 -9.78
N ASP A 64 -8.66 17.75 -10.07
CA ASP A 64 -7.58 18.29 -10.90
C ASP A 64 -6.30 18.47 -10.07
N LEU A 65 -5.51 17.39 -9.99
CA LEU A 65 -4.23 17.41 -9.28
C LEU A 65 -3.23 18.38 -9.92
N GLY A 66 -3.30 18.57 -11.25
CA GLY A 66 -2.43 19.50 -11.98
C GLY A 66 -2.60 20.92 -11.47
N ALA A 67 -3.84 21.39 -11.36
CA ALA A 67 -4.16 22.71 -10.81
C ALA A 67 -3.68 22.88 -9.36
N ILE A 68 -3.81 21.86 -8.52
CA ILE A 68 -3.35 21.87 -7.12
C ILE A 68 -1.82 21.99 -7.06
N ILE A 69 -1.08 21.19 -7.86
CA ILE A 69 0.38 21.22 -7.91
C ILE A 69 0.88 22.57 -8.41
N GLU A 70 0.32 23.10 -9.48
CA GLU A 70 0.73 24.39 -10.05
C GLU A 70 0.45 25.54 -9.06
N TYR A 71 -0.64 25.45 -8.31
CA TYR A 71 -0.93 26.42 -7.26
C TYR A 71 0.08 26.33 -6.10
N ALA A 72 0.39 25.12 -5.63
CA ALA A 72 1.41 24.92 -4.60
C ALA A 72 2.78 25.47 -5.02
N LYS A 73 3.20 25.24 -6.28
CA LYS A 73 4.44 25.82 -6.85
C LYS A 73 4.45 27.34 -6.83
N LYS A 74 3.31 27.98 -7.14
CA LYS A 74 3.20 29.46 -7.10
C LYS A 74 3.36 30.01 -5.69
N CYS A 75 2.92 29.28 -4.67
CA CYS A 75 3.05 29.68 -3.27
C CYS A 75 4.50 29.72 -2.77
N ARG A 76 5.43 28.95 -3.36
CA ARG A 76 6.88 28.89 -3.06
C ARG A 76 7.28 28.45 -1.65
N ASP A 77 6.36 28.37 -0.72
CA ASP A 77 6.58 28.03 0.70
C ASP A 77 6.02 26.65 1.08
N ILE A 78 5.49 25.92 0.10
CA ILE A 78 4.94 24.57 0.25
C ILE A 78 5.29 23.72 -0.98
N GLU A 79 5.72 22.49 -0.75
CA GLU A 79 6.05 21.52 -1.81
C GLU A 79 5.01 20.42 -1.88
N HIS A 80 4.56 20.11 -3.09
CA HIS A 80 3.69 18.95 -3.35
C HIS A 80 4.53 17.80 -3.87
N CYS A 81 4.56 16.70 -3.12
CA CYS A 81 5.20 15.44 -3.48
C CYS A 81 4.15 14.36 -3.74
N ARG A 82 4.41 13.44 -4.67
CA ARG A 82 3.52 12.30 -4.95
C ARG A 82 4.32 11.00 -4.96
N ALA A 83 3.76 9.98 -4.30
CA ALA A 83 4.27 8.61 -4.30
C ALA A 83 3.09 7.64 -4.26
N GLU A 84 2.76 7.07 -5.39
CA GLU A 84 1.52 6.32 -5.62
C GLU A 84 1.52 4.97 -4.92
N ILE A 85 0.38 4.61 -4.30
CA ILE A 85 0.09 3.29 -3.74
C ILE A 85 -1.33 2.92 -4.17
N ARG A 86 -1.54 1.69 -4.67
CA ARG A 86 -2.88 1.19 -5.02
C ARG A 86 -3.77 1.13 -3.79
N ASP A 87 -5.03 1.54 -3.94
CA ASP A 87 -5.98 1.45 -2.84
C ASP A 87 -6.43 -0.01 -2.63
N PHE A 88 -6.81 -0.34 -1.40
CA PHE A 88 -7.24 -1.66 -0.97
C PHE A 88 -6.25 -2.81 -1.25
N ASP A 89 -5.03 -2.52 -1.68
CA ASP A 89 -3.98 -3.49 -2.02
C ASP A 89 -2.89 -3.52 -0.94
N ALA A 90 -3.00 -4.50 -0.03
CA ALA A 90 -2.04 -4.67 1.05
C ALA A 90 -0.65 -5.11 0.55
N PHE A 91 -0.60 -5.79 -0.61
CA PHE A 91 0.67 -6.20 -1.21
C PHE A 91 1.38 -5.02 -1.86
N ASP A 92 0.69 -4.20 -2.65
CA ASP A 92 1.27 -2.99 -3.23
C ASP A 92 1.74 -2.04 -2.12
N LEU A 93 0.94 -1.87 -1.05
CA LEU A 93 1.34 -1.11 0.13
C LEU A 93 2.67 -1.65 0.71
N ARG A 94 2.79 -2.98 0.96
CA ARG A 94 4.02 -3.60 1.46
C ARG A 94 5.22 -3.31 0.57
N MET A 95 5.06 -3.49 -0.73
CA MET A 95 6.16 -3.35 -1.69
C MET A 95 6.60 -1.90 -1.91
N ARG A 96 5.65 -0.96 -1.84
CA ARG A 96 5.93 0.46 -2.08
C ARG A 96 6.34 1.24 -0.85
N LEU A 97 5.94 0.81 0.35
CA LEU A 97 6.25 1.52 1.60
C LEU A 97 7.72 1.92 1.74
N PRO A 98 8.73 1.09 1.44
CA PRO A 98 10.13 1.50 1.57
C PRO A 98 10.47 2.71 0.71
N ALA A 99 10.13 2.71 -0.57
CA ALA A 99 10.37 3.82 -1.48
C ALA A 99 9.57 5.08 -1.10
N VAL A 100 8.31 4.88 -0.70
CA VAL A 100 7.40 5.95 -0.27
C VAL A 100 7.91 6.63 1.00
N VAL A 101 8.30 5.86 2.01
CA VAL A 101 8.84 6.40 3.26
C VAL A 101 10.19 7.06 3.06
N SER A 102 11.05 6.51 2.17
CA SER A 102 12.29 7.17 1.75
C SER A 102 12.02 8.55 1.17
N LYS A 103 11.10 8.66 0.21
CA LYS A 103 10.72 9.92 -0.42
C LYS A 103 10.12 10.90 0.59
N LEU A 104 9.26 10.41 1.47
CA LEU A 104 8.68 11.20 2.57
C LEU A 104 9.78 11.76 3.49
N HIS A 105 10.70 10.91 3.92
CA HIS A 105 11.81 11.29 4.80
C HIS A 105 12.70 12.37 4.18
N LYS A 106 13.04 12.22 2.89
CA LYS A 106 13.81 13.22 2.14
C LYS A 106 13.07 14.56 2.04
N ALA A 107 11.76 14.53 1.76
CA ALA A 107 10.95 15.75 1.69
C ALA A 107 10.83 16.45 3.05
N VAL A 108 10.63 15.71 4.14
CA VAL A 108 10.61 16.24 5.52
C VAL A 108 11.93 16.90 5.86
N ASN A 109 13.06 16.25 5.57
CA ASN A 109 14.39 16.81 5.87
C ASN A 109 14.71 18.05 5.04
N LYS A 110 14.27 18.08 3.78
CA LYS A 110 14.47 19.20 2.86
C LYS A 110 13.67 20.44 3.27
N ASN A 111 12.38 20.26 3.57
CA ASN A 111 11.44 21.37 3.72
C ASN A 111 11.23 21.79 5.16
N GLY A 112 11.47 20.89 6.13
CA GLY A 112 11.14 21.10 7.53
C GLY A 112 9.64 21.34 7.76
N GLY A 113 9.30 21.88 8.91
CA GLY A 113 7.92 22.26 9.24
C GLY A 113 6.94 21.08 9.33
N VAL A 114 5.68 21.37 9.09
CA VAL A 114 4.60 20.38 9.17
C VAL A 114 4.44 19.64 7.82
N THR A 115 4.32 18.34 7.89
CA THR A 115 4.06 17.49 6.71
C THR A 115 2.64 16.95 6.73
N TYR A 116 1.95 17.08 5.61
CA TYR A 116 0.60 16.56 5.37
C TYR A 116 0.67 15.31 4.49
N VAL A 117 0.36 14.16 5.06
CA VAL A 117 0.30 12.88 4.33
C VAL A 117 -1.15 12.53 4.05
N HIS A 118 -1.50 12.32 2.78
CA HIS A 118 -2.87 11.99 2.40
C HIS A 118 -2.97 10.90 1.33
N CYS A 119 -4.10 10.23 1.33
CA CYS A 119 -4.63 9.45 0.21
C CYS A 119 -6.01 9.98 -0.15
N THR A 120 -6.95 9.18 -0.60
CA THR A 120 -8.32 9.62 -0.88
C THR A 120 -9.07 9.96 0.40
N ALA A 121 -9.31 8.97 1.25
CA ALA A 121 -10.08 9.13 2.49
C ALA A 121 -9.22 9.47 3.73
N GLY A 122 -7.91 9.20 3.67
CA GLY A 122 -7.02 9.30 4.82
C GLY A 122 -7.27 8.23 5.88
N LEU A 123 -7.77 7.05 5.48
CA LEU A 123 -8.16 5.97 6.40
C LEU A 123 -7.26 4.73 6.33
N GLY A 124 -6.59 4.47 5.20
CA GLY A 124 -5.76 3.27 5.00
C GLY A 124 -4.32 3.59 4.64
N ARG A 125 -4.06 4.01 3.39
CA ARG A 125 -2.72 4.24 2.81
C ARG A 125 -1.93 5.32 3.55
N ALA A 126 -2.52 6.49 3.79
CA ALA A 126 -1.86 7.60 4.46
C ALA A 126 -1.54 7.29 5.94
N PRO A 127 -2.47 6.72 6.73
CA PRO A 127 -2.15 6.24 8.07
C PRO A 127 -1.04 5.20 8.09
N ALA A 128 -1.03 4.23 7.17
CA ALA A 128 0.02 3.20 7.11
C ALA A 128 1.40 3.81 6.78
N THR A 129 1.46 4.77 5.85
CA THR A 129 2.69 5.49 5.51
C THR A 129 3.20 6.30 6.69
N ALA A 130 2.33 7.03 7.39
CA ALA A 130 2.69 7.79 8.58
C ALA A 130 3.21 6.88 9.70
N LEU A 131 2.56 5.72 9.93
CA LEU A 131 3.02 4.73 10.91
C LEU A 131 4.38 4.14 10.55
N ALA A 132 4.59 3.77 9.29
CA ALA A 132 5.89 3.25 8.85
C ALA A 132 6.99 4.31 9.04
N TYR A 133 6.72 5.57 8.73
CA TYR A 133 7.65 6.67 8.98
C TYR A 133 7.96 6.84 10.47
N MET A 134 6.95 6.85 11.34
CA MET A 134 7.14 6.94 12.79
C MET A 134 7.94 5.75 13.32
N PHE A 135 7.65 4.54 12.84
CA PHE A 135 8.28 3.31 13.29
C PHE A 135 9.72 3.18 12.79
N TRP A 136 9.98 3.40 11.51
CA TRP A 136 11.31 3.20 10.91
C TRP A 136 12.27 4.36 11.17
N VAL A 137 11.74 5.58 11.12
CA VAL A 137 12.56 6.79 11.14
C VAL A 137 12.54 7.49 12.50
N GLN A 138 11.36 7.68 13.09
CA GLN A 138 11.22 8.51 14.28
C GLN A 138 11.42 7.77 15.62
N GLY A 139 11.58 6.45 15.60
CA GLY A 139 11.91 5.67 16.79
C GLY A 139 10.75 5.12 17.61
N TYR A 140 9.52 5.31 17.15
CA TYR A 140 8.35 4.76 17.83
C TYR A 140 8.30 3.24 17.78
N ASN A 141 7.64 2.63 18.77
CA ASN A 141 7.13 1.27 18.67
C ASN A 141 5.88 1.27 17.77
N LEU A 142 5.71 0.24 16.94
CA LEU A 142 4.60 0.18 15.97
C LEU A 142 3.22 0.20 16.65
N GLY A 143 3.06 -0.55 17.76
CA GLY A 143 1.82 -0.60 18.52
C GLY A 143 1.48 0.73 19.20
N GLU A 144 2.48 1.40 19.79
CA GLU A 144 2.31 2.73 20.41
C GLU A 144 1.98 3.80 19.36
N ALA A 145 2.68 3.78 18.23
CA ALA A 145 2.41 4.69 17.12
C ALA A 145 0.99 4.50 16.58
N ASN A 146 0.54 3.25 16.44
CA ASN A 146 -0.83 2.95 16.00
C ASN A 146 -1.89 3.43 17.00
N LYS A 147 -1.69 3.20 18.30
CA LYS A 147 -2.57 3.72 19.35
C LYS A 147 -2.65 5.25 19.33
N LEU A 148 -1.50 5.92 19.21
CA LEU A 148 -1.44 7.39 19.09
C LEU A 148 -2.23 7.86 17.86
N LEU A 149 -1.98 7.27 16.70
CA LEU A 149 -2.64 7.64 15.45
C LEU A 149 -4.17 7.43 15.55
N GLN A 150 -4.62 6.26 16.01
CA GLN A 150 -6.05 5.96 16.15
C GLN A 150 -6.75 6.81 17.23
N SER A 151 -6.03 7.27 18.26
CA SER A 151 -6.58 8.22 19.24
C SER A 151 -6.87 9.60 18.65
N LYS A 152 -6.21 9.98 17.55
CA LYS A 152 -6.36 11.27 16.87
C LYS A 152 -7.24 11.20 15.64
N ARG A 153 -7.21 10.08 14.90
CA ARG A 153 -7.95 9.86 13.67
C ARG A 153 -8.53 8.46 13.62
N PRO A 154 -9.86 8.32 13.46
CA PRO A 154 -10.46 7.02 13.15
C PRO A 154 -9.88 6.51 11.80
N CYS A 155 -9.14 5.41 11.85
CA CYS A 155 -8.50 4.84 10.65
C CYS A 155 -8.11 3.37 10.90
N PHE A 156 -7.80 2.64 9.82
CA PHE A 156 -7.44 1.22 9.87
C PHE A 156 -6.26 0.92 8.94
N PRO A 157 -5.06 1.37 9.31
CA PRO A 157 -3.86 1.05 8.57
C PRO A 157 -3.61 -0.46 8.55
N LYS A 158 -3.10 -0.97 7.43
CA LYS A 158 -2.73 -2.38 7.28
C LYS A 158 -1.38 -2.65 7.96
N LEU A 159 -1.39 -2.93 9.27
CA LEU A 159 -0.17 -3.16 10.05
C LEU A 159 0.67 -4.31 9.50
N GLU A 160 0.03 -5.37 8.99
CA GLU A 160 0.74 -6.51 8.39
C GLU A 160 1.58 -6.11 7.17
N ALA A 161 1.17 -5.11 6.39
CA ALA A 161 1.99 -4.60 5.30
C ALA A 161 3.27 -3.93 5.83
N ILE A 162 3.19 -3.17 6.92
CA ILE A 162 4.36 -2.52 7.56
C ILE A 162 5.31 -3.55 8.16
N LYS A 163 4.76 -4.54 8.87
CA LYS A 163 5.53 -5.65 9.47
C LYS A 163 6.30 -6.43 8.41
N ASN A 164 5.59 -6.84 7.36
CA ASN A 164 6.20 -7.59 6.27
C ASN A 164 7.24 -6.75 5.50
N ALA A 165 6.98 -5.47 5.24
CA ALA A 165 7.97 -4.58 4.63
C ALA A 165 9.23 -4.43 5.51
N SER A 166 9.07 -4.33 6.84
CA SER A 166 10.20 -4.31 7.78
C SER A 166 11.03 -5.60 7.69
N ALA A 167 10.35 -6.74 7.66
CA ALA A 167 11.00 -8.04 7.52
C ALA A 167 11.72 -8.16 6.16
N ASP A 168 11.12 -7.67 5.07
CA ASP A 168 11.74 -7.70 3.74
C ASP A 168 13.01 -6.85 3.67
N ILE A 169 13.02 -5.69 4.32
CA ILE A 169 14.21 -4.83 4.39
C ILE A 169 15.34 -5.52 5.16
N LEU A 170 15.04 -6.13 6.30
CA LEU A 170 16.05 -6.67 7.22
C LEU A 170 16.52 -8.08 6.87
N THR A 171 15.68 -8.88 6.20
CA THR A 171 15.99 -10.28 5.88
C THR A 171 16.13 -10.56 4.39
N GLY A 172 15.91 -9.55 3.56
CA GLY A 172 15.82 -9.70 2.10
C GLY A 172 14.43 -10.16 1.63
N LEU A 173 14.11 -9.80 0.39
CA LEU A 173 12.85 -10.17 -0.25
C LEU A 173 13.02 -11.54 -0.93
N LEU A 174 12.73 -12.61 -0.20
CA LEU A 174 12.69 -13.96 -0.76
C LEU A 174 11.45 -14.14 -1.62
N LYS A 175 11.63 -14.66 -2.83
CA LYS A 175 10.55 -14.97 -3.76
C LYS A 175 10.54 -16.47 -4.08
N THR A 176 9.34 -17.01 -4.18
CA THR A 176 9.11 -18.41 -4.61
C THR A 176 8.38 -18.38 -5.93
N ARG A 177 8.81 -19.22 -6.87
CA ARG A 177 8.13 -19.37 -8.15
C ARG A 177 6.79 -20.10 -7.95
N ILE A 178 5.71 -19.45 -8.38
CA ILE A 178 4.40 -20.07 -8.50
C ILE A 178 4.13 -20.39 -9.97
N ARG A 179 3.29 -21.40 -10.18
CA ARG A 179 2.77 -21.77 -11.50
C ARG A 179 1.25 -21.87 -11.43
N LEU A 180 0.57 -21.13 -12.28
CA LEU A 180 -0.87 -21.21 -12.48
C LEU A 180 -1.12 -21.90 -13.81
N THR A 181 -2.16 -22.72 -13.87
CA THR A 181 -2.49 -23.48 -15.08
C THR A 181 -3.98 -23.41 -15.37
N TRP A 182 -4.31 -23.23 -16.64
CA TRP A 182 -5.68 -23.34 -17.13
C TRP A 182 -5.75 -24.47 -18.15
N GLY A 183 -6.51 -25.54 -17.85
CA GLY A 183 -6.68 -26.68 -18.74
C GLY A 183 -7.75 -26.41 -19.79
N GLY A 184 -7.50 -26.89 -21.02
CA GLY A 184 -8.46 -26.85 -22.12
C GLY A 184 -8.00 -26.01 -23.30
N GLY A 185 -7.95 -26.68 -24.48
CA GLY A 185 -7.56 -26.06 -25.74
C GLY A 185 -8.70 -25.37 -26.52
N ASN A 186 -9.88 -25.21 -25.91
CA ASN A 186 -11.05 -24.67 -26.61
C ASN A 186 -11.21 -23.12 -26.43
N CYS A 187 -10.18 -22.47 -25.93
CA CYS A 187 -10.15 -21.01 -25.77
C CYS A 187 -8.98 -20.41 -26.54
N SER A 188 -9.15 -19.18 -27.01
CA SER A 188 -8.18 -18.47 -27.85
C SER A 188 -7.22 -17.63 -27.02
N LEU A 189 -7.63 -17.20 -25.83
CA LEU A 189 -6.85 -16.36 -24.93
C LEU A 189 -7.21 -16.65 -23.47
N VAL A 190 -6.18 -16.84 -22.66
CA VAL A 190 -6.32 -16.89 -21.20
C VAL A 190 -5.43 -15.85 -20.58
N GLU A 191 -5.98 -15.02 -19.72
CA GLU A 191 -5.27 -13.99 -18.98
C GLU A 191 -5.50 -14.20 -17.47
N VAL A 192 -4.64 -13.61 -16.65
CA VAL A 192 -4.79 -13.53 -15.20
C VAL A 192 -4.73 -12.07 -14.73
N SER A 193 -5.56 -11.76 -13.74
CA SER A 193 -5.56 -10.48 -13.05
C SER A 193 -5.57 -10.70 -11.54
N GLY A 194 -5.17 -9.71 -10.75
CA GLY A 194 -4.94 -9.85 -9.32
C GLY A 194 -3.47 -10.11 -9.02
N LEU A 195 -3.15 -11.11 -8.20
CA LEU A 195 -1.80 -11.40 -7.73
C LEU A 195 -1.14 -10.13 -7.14
N ASP A 196 0.08 -9.86 -7.58
CA ASP A 196 0.87 -8.67 -7.21
C ASP A 196 0.68 -7.48 -8.17
N ILE A 197 -0.07 -7.66 -9.27
CA ILE A 197 -0.29 -6.62 -10.28
C ILE A 197 -1.57 -5.80 -10.07
N GLY A 198 -2.45 -6.25 -9.16
CA GLY A 198 -3.76 -5.63 -8.94
C GLY A 198 -4.78 -6.03 -10.02
N TRP A 199 -6.01 -5.52 -9.87
CA TRP A 199 -7.17 -5.95 -10.66
C TRP A 199 -7.36 -5.16 -11.97
N GLU A 200 -6.62 -4.06 -12.15
CA GLU A 200 -6.69 -3.22 -13.35
C GLU A 200 -5.82 -3.74 -14.50
N GLN A 201 -4.85 -4.61 -14.18
CA GLN A 201 -3.94 -5.17 -15.17
C GLN A 201 -4.29 -6.63 -15.48
N ARG A 202 -4.05 -7.03 -16.72
CA ARG A 202 -4.21 -8.40 -17.19
C ARG A 202 -2.91 -8.87 -17.81
N ILE A 203 -2.51 -10.10 -17.50
CA ILE A 203 -1.32 -10.72 -18.08
C ILE A 203 -1.75 -11.99 -18.82
N PRO A 204 -1.42 -12.12 -20.11
CA PRO A 204 -1.75 -13.33 -20.87
C PRO A 204 -0.91 -14.51 -20.38
N LEU A 205 -1.54 -15.70 -20.34
CA LEU A 205 -0.89 -16.97 -20.15
C LEU A 205 -0.29 -17.44 -21.49
N ARG A 206 0.75 -18.25 -21.42
CA ARG A 206 1.33 -18.91 -22.58
C ARG A 206 0.70 -20.31 -22.74
N PHE A 207 0.28 -20.65 -23.95
CA PHE A 207 -0.16 -22.01 -24.25
C PHE A 207 1.05 -22.93 -24.39
N ASP A 208 1.00 -24.07 -23.70
CA ASP A 208 1.99 -25.13 -23.75
C ASP A 208 1.39 -26.30 -24.55
N GLU A 209 1.90 -26.52 -25.76
CA GLU A 209 1.39 -27.54 -26.68
C GLU A 209 1.64 -28.97 -26.16
N GLU A 210 2.74 -29.20 -25.43
CA GLU A 210 3.08 -30.51 -24.89
C GLU A 210 2.12 -30.91 -23.76
N GLN A 211 1.71 -29.94 -22.94
CA GLN A 211 0.81 -30.18 -21.81
C GLN A 211 -0.67 -29.93 -22.17
N GLY A 212 -0.95 -29.33 -23.32
CA GLY A 212 -2.29 -28.95 -23.73
C GLY A 212 -2.96 -27.95 -22.75
N SER A 213 -2.19 -27.08 -22.16
CA SER A 213 -2.67 -26.17 -21.11
C SER A 213 -2.01 -24.79 -21.21
N TRP A 214 -2.72 -23.77 -20.73
CA TRP A 214 -2.20 -22.43 -20.57
C TRP A 214 -1.44 -22.31 -19.26
N ILE A 215 -0.26 -21.69 -19.29
CA ILE A 215 0.68 -21.62 -18.17
C ILE A 215 1.06 -20.18 -17.91
N PHE A 216 1.09 -19.84 -16.63
CA PHE A 216 1.65 -18.61 -16.11
C PHE A 216 2.62 -18.92 -14.98
N GLU A 217 3.81 -18.34 -15.00
CA GLU A 217 4.81 -18.48 -13.95
C GLU A 217 5.22 -17.11 -13.44
N ARG A 218 5.36 -16.98 -12.12
CA ARG A 218 5.74 -15.74 -11.47
C ARG A 218 6.45 -15.97 -10.15
N ASP A 219 7.47 -15.18 -9.89
CA ASP A 219 8.19 -15.21 -8.61
C ASP A 219 7.51 -14.23 -7.65
N LEU A 220 6.88 -14.76 -6.61
CA LEU A 220 6.15 -13.99 -5.62
C LEU A 220 6.77 -14.11 -4.22
N PRO A 221 6.84 -13.02 -3.44
CA PRO A 221 7.18 -13.09 -2.03
C PRO A 221 6.19 -13.94 -1.24
N LYS A 222 6.60 -14.40 -0.05
CA LYS A 222 5.70 -15.07 0.89
C LYS A 222 4.44 -14.22 1.13
N GLY A 223 3.28 -14.84 1.00
CA GLY A 223 2.00 -14.18 1.17
C GLY A 223 0.83 -14.96 0.56
N ARG A 224 -0.37 -14.46 0.77
CA ARG A 224 -1.57 -14.93 0.10
C ARG A 224 -1.94 -13.93 -0.99
N TYR A 225 -2.16 -14.44 -2.20
CA TYR A 225 -2.48 -13.66 -3.38
C TYR A 225 -3.79 -14.14 -3.98
N GLU A 226 -4.73 -13.23 -4.14
CA GLU A 226 -5.99 -13.50 -4.84
C GLU A 226 -5.84 -13.13 -6.30
N TYR A 227 -6.47 -13.91 -7.17
CA TYR A 227 -6.44 -13.72 -8.62
C TYR A 227 -7.68 -14.32 -9.27
N LYS A 228 -7.89 -13.95 -10.52
CA LYS A 228 -8.97 -14.50 -11.34
C LYS A 228 -8.49 -14.65 -12.79
N TYR A 229 -8.97 -15.68 -13.44
CA TYR A 229 -8.73 -15.85 -14.86
C TYR A 229 -9.70 -15.03 -15.69
N ILE A 230 -9.25 -14.64 -16.86
CA ILE A 230 -10.09 -14.06 -17.91
C ILE A 230 -9.89 -14.97 -19.13
N VAL A 231 -10.94 -15.72 -19.50
CA VAL A 231 -10.92 -16.68 -20.61
C VAL A 231 -11.77 -16.11 -21.74
N ASP A 232 -11.16 -15.81 -22.89
CA ASP A 232 -11.82 -15.16 -24.03
C ASP A 232 -12.63 -13.91 -23.63
N GLY A 233 -12.10 -13.16 -22.65
CA GLY A 233 -12.70 -11.92 -22.13
C GLY A 233 -13.60 -12.12 -20.91
N GLU A 234 -14.01 -13.34 -20.57
CA GLU A 234 -14.93 -13.62 -19.47
C GLU A 234 -14.20 -13.93 -18.16
N TRP A 235 -14.56 -13.21 -17.10
CA TRP A 235 -13.99 -13.39 -15.75
C TRP A 235 -14.48 -14.70 -15.13
N THR A 236 -13.56 -15.59 -14.79
CA THR A 236 -13.89 -16.90 -14.25
C THR A 236 -12.87 -17.38 -13.21
N CYS A 237 -13.29 -18.33 -12.36
CA CYS A 237 -12.41 -19.02 -11.43
C CYS A 237 -12.14 -20.46 -11.92
N ASN A 238 -10.90 -20.92 -11.72
CA ASN A 238 -10.57 -22.31 -11.87
C ASN A 238 -11.08 -23.10 -10.66
N LYS A 239 -12.05 -23.97 -10.87
CA LYS A 239 -12.67 -24.79 -9.81
C LYS A 239 -11.74 -25.86 -9.19
N TYR A 240 -10.61 -26.11 -9.84
CA TYR A 240 -9.61 -27.07 -9.38
C TYR A 240 -8.51 -26.43 -8.52
N GLU A 241 -8.53 -25.11 -8.38
CA GLU A 241 -7.63 -24.32 -7.53
C GLU A 241 -8.36 -23.82 -6.30
N LEU A 242 -7.61 -23.33 -5.31
CA LEU A 242 -8.21 -22.77 -4.09
C LEU A 242 -9.07 -21.56 -4.41
N ILE A 243 -10.26 -21.49 -3.84
CA ILE A 243 -11.25 -20.43 -4.05
C ILE A 243 -11.57 -19.77 -2.71
N THR A 244 -11.68 -18.44 -2.72
CA THR A 244 -12.10 -17.65 -1.56
C THR A 244 -13.58 -17.86 -1.25
N GLY A 245 -13.99 -17.58 -0.03
CA GLY A 245 -15.41 -17.28 0.23
C GLY A 245 -15.84 -16.01 -0.53
N PRO A 246 -17.17 -15.82 -0.70
CA PRO A 246 -17.68 -14.61 -1.33
C PRO A 246 -17.32 -13.36 -0.49
N ASN A 247 -16.91 -12.30 -1.15
CA ASN A 247 -16.75 -10.99 -0.53
C ASN A 247 -18.12 -10.32 -0.27
N ARG A 248 -18.12 -9.08 0.21
CA ARG A 248 -19.37 -8.33 0.48
C ARG A 248 -20.27 -8.15 -0.74
N ASP A 249 -19.67 -8.15 -1.94
CA ASP A 249 -20.36 -7.98 -3.22
C ASP A 249 -20.70 -9.32 -3.88
N GLY A 250 -20.46 -10.44 -3.18
CA GLY A 250 -20.71 -11.79 -3.66
C GLY A 250 -19.63 -12.36 -4.60
N HIS A 251 -18.56 -11.63 -4.86
CA HIS A 251 -17.49 -12.10 -5.74
C HIS A 251 -16.58 -13.11 -5.04
N VAL A 252 -16.21 -14.15 -5.77
CA VAL A 252 -15.23 -15.17 -5.39
C VAL A 252 -13.99 -15.06 -6.29
N ASN A 253 -12.81 -15.37 -5.74
CA ASN A 253 -11.55 -15.35 -6.46
C ASN A 253 -10.81 -16.68 -6.25
N ASN A 254 -9.92 -17.05 -7.16
CA ASN A 254 -8.89 -18.02 -6.84
C ASN A 254 -7.86 -17.38 -5.90
N TYR A 255 -7.12 -18.20 -5.15
CA TYR A 255 -5.98 -17.70 -4.39
C TYR A 255 -4.86 -18.70 -4.35
N VAL A 256 -3.64 -18.21 -4.22
CA VAL A 256 -2.44 -19.01 -3.98
C VAL A 256 -1.78 -18.56 -2.67
N GLN A 257 -1.34 -19.54 -1.88
CA GLN A 257 -0.58 -19.30 -0.66
C GLN A 257 0.90 -19.59 -0.95
N VAL A 258 1.70 -18.53 -1.04
CA VAL A 258 3.16 -18.65 -1.18
C VAL A 258 3.77 -18.81 0.19
N LEU A 259 4.32 -19.99 0.46
CA LEU A 259 5.03 -20.33 1.69
C LEU A 259 6.53 -20.11 1.48
N SER A 260 7.27 -19.86 2.56
CA SER A 260 8.73 -19.94 2.51
C SER A 260 9.14 -21.40 2.47
N ASP A 261 10.03 -21.76 1.56
CA ASP A 261 10.70 -23.06 1.62
C ASP A 261 11.45 -23.15 2.93
N GLY A 262 11.14 -24.14 3.74
CA GLY A 262 11.72 -24.33 5.07
C GLY A 262 13.22 -24.67 5.08
N SER A 263 13.92 -24.50 3.95
CA SER A 263 15.34 -24.82 3.80
C SER A 263 16.21 -23.63 4.16
N ASN A 264 16.84 -23.67 5.33
CA ASN A 264 17.97 -22.81 5.77
C ASN A 264 17.67 -21.29 5.80
N ASP A 265 16.55 -20.90 6.37
CA ASP A 265 16.30 -19.48 6.61
C ASP A 265 17.09 -19.01 7.85
N VAL A 266 18.34 -18.60 7.65
CA VAL A 266 19.20 -17.99 8.68
C VAL A 266 18.50 -16.81 9.36
N ASN A 267 17.51 -16.22 8.69
CA ASN A 267 16.74 -15.07 9.14
C ASN A 267 15.29 -15.45 9.54
N GLY A 268 14.94 -16.74 9.58
CA GLY A 268 13.56 -17.19 9.85
C GLY A 268 13.03 -16.72 11.19
N ASP A 269 13.85 -16.81 12.25
CA ASP A 269 13.48 -16.33 13.58
C ASP A 269 13.32 -14.81 13.62
N LEU A 270 14.22 -14.08 12.95
CA LEU A 270 14.12 -12.63 12.82
C LEU A 270 12.83 -12.25 12.08
N ARG A 271 12.56 -12.89 10.95
CA ARG A 271 11.34 -12.65 10.17
C ARG A 271 10.07 -12.96 10.98
N LYS A 272 10.05 -14.09 11.69
CA LYS A 272 8.95 -14.48 12.58
C LYS A 272 8.70 -13.44 13.67
N ARG A 273 9.75 -12.92 14.30
CA ARG A 273 9.67 -11.85 15.30
C ARG A 273 9.12 -10.56 14.71
N LEU A 274 9.60 -10.17 13.51
CA LEU A 274 9.18 -8.94 12.84
C LEU A 274 7.75 -8.99 12.27
N THR A 275 7.19 -10.16 12.09
CA THR A 275 5.80 -10.35 11.61
C THR A 275 4.83 -10.81 12.71
N GLY A 276 5.30 -10.95 13.96
CA GLY A 276 4.51 -11.35 15.13
C GLY A 276 3.53 -10.27 15.61
N GLU A 277 2.86 -10.54 16.73
CA GLU A 277 1.90 -9.59 17.30
C GLU A 277 2.57 -8.32 17.84
N GLU A 278 3.58 -8.48 18.67
CA GLU A 278 4.34 -7.36 19.26
C GLU A 278 5.65 -7.17 18.50
N VAL A 279 5.61 -6.29 17.51
CA VAL A 279 6.77 -5.98 16.69
C VAL A 279 7.56 -4.82 17.27
N HIS A 280 8.82 -5.09 17.58
CA HIS A 280 9.80 -4.03 17.84
C HIS A 280 11.06 -4.26 17.01
N ILE A 281 11.72 -3.18 16.66
CA ILE A 281 13.03 -3.17 16.00
C ILE A 281 14.07 -2.59 16.94
N THR A 282 15.24 -3.22 17.00
CA THR A 282 16.38 -2.75 17.79
C THR A 282 16.94 -1.46 17.20
N LYS A 283 17.84 -0.80 17.93
CA LYS A 283 18.54 0.40 17.42
C LYS A 283 19.37 0.09 16.17
N SER A 284 20.05 -1.06 16.14
CA SER A 284 20.84 -1.49 14.98
C SER A 284 19.96 -1.81 13.77
N GLU A 285 18.85 -2.54 13.96
CA GLU A 285 17.89 -2.82 12.89
C GLU A 285 17.27 -1.54 12.33
N ARG A 286 16.95 -0.58 13.18
CA ARG A 286 16.47 0.73 12.75
C ARG A 286 17.52 1.47 11.95
N GLN A 287 18.78 1.40 12.33
CA GLN A 287 19.86 2.00 11.57
C GLN A 287 19.97 1.36 10.17
N THR A 288 19.94 0.03 10.09
CA THR A 288 19.92 -0.70 8.81
C THR A 288 18.75 -0.28 7.93
N ILE A 289 17.53 -0.12 8.51
CA ILE A 289 16.36 0.36 7.75
C ILE A 289 16.60 1.78 7.25
N ARG A 290 17.13 2.69 8.05
CA ARG A 290 17.43 4.07 7.63
C ARG A 290 18.44 4.10 6.49
N GLU A 291 19.53 3.36 6.58
CA GLU A 291 20.53 3.23 5.52
C GLU A 291 19.91 2.68 4.22
N PHE A 292 19.05 1.68 4.35
CA PHE A 292 18.29 1.15 3.22
C PHE A 292 17.38 2.22 2.59
N LEU A 293 16.65 3.02 3.39
CA LEU A 293 15.82 4.11 2.90
C LEU A 293 16.63 5.21 2.22
N GLU A 294 17.81 5.54 2.72
CA GLU A 294 18.71 6.53 2.13
C GLU A 294 19.27 6.05 0.78
N SER A 295 19.46 4.74 0.60
CA SER A 295 19.97 4.15 -0.65
C SER A 295 18.97 4.22 -1.82
N TYR A 296 17.68 4.44 -1.57
CA TYR A 296 16.72 4.65 -2.65
C TYR A 296 17.09 5.91 -3.44
N SER A 297 17.50 5.73 -4.69
CA SER A 297 17.63 6.86 -5.62
C SER A 297 16.25 7.44 -5.88
N ALA A 298 16.17 8.76 -5.88
CA ALA A 298 14.93 9.49 -6.11
C ALA A 298 14.43 9.34 -7.55
#